data_24eb97a5a19cedaae98cce41429bb2f3
#
_entry.id   24eb97a5a19cedaae98cce41429bb2f3
#
_cell.length_a   1.000
_cell.length_b   1.000
_cell.length_c   1.000
_cell.angle_alpha   90.00
_cell.angle_beta   90.00
_cell.angle_gamma   90.00
#
_symmetry.space_group_name_H-M   'P 1'
#
loop_
_entity.id
_entity.type
_entity.pdbx_description
1 polymer ?
#
loop_
_entity_poly.entity_id
_entity_poly.type
_entity_poly.pdbx_seq_one_letter_code
_entity_poly.pdbx_strand_id
1 'polypeptide(L)'
;MKKAIPTQKEAPFKIDELFFSTTDLRGIITAYNDVFCRISGHPPSVVMKSPHNIIRHPDMPKAIFKIFWETIKAGQPITAYVKNMAANGDHYWVVASVFPIPD
;
A
#
# COMPACT_ATOMS: atom_id res chain seq x y z
N MET A 1 -4.28 -13.89 7.14
CA MET A 1 -3.89 -14.36 5.80
C MET A 1 -2.39 -14.48 5.70
N LYS A 2 -1.93 -15.58 5.15
CA LYS A 2 -0.49 -15.80 4.94
C LYS A 2 -0.03 -15.07 3.68
N LYS A 3 1.02 -14.26 3.80
CA LYS A 3 1.58 -13.57 2.64
C LYS A 3 2.33 -14.53 1.72
N ALA A 4 2.31 -14.21 0.42
CA ALA A 4 3.07 -14.94 -0.58
C ALA A 4 4.58 -14.76 -0.37
N ILE A 5 5.35 -15.65 -0.98
CA ILE A 5 6.80 -15.52 -1.04
C ILE A 5 7.15 -14.59 -2.20
N PRO A 6 8.05 -13.59 -2.01
CA PRO A 6 8.46 -12.72 -3.11
C PRO A 6 9.03 -13.50 -4.29
N THR A 7 8.58 -13.16 -5.50
CA THR A 7 9.00 -13.84 -6.74
C THR A 7 10.17 -13.15 -7.42
N GLN A 8 10.48 -11.91 -7.03
CA GLN A 8 11.45 -11.02 -7.70
C GLN A 8 11.01 -10.60 -9.13
N LYS A 9 9.76 -10.86 -9.48
CA LYS A 9 9.15 -10.39 -10.73
C LYS A 9 8.38 -9.12 -10.49
N GLU A 10 8.34 -8.24 -11.50
CA GLU A 10 7.58 -7.01 -11.44
C GLU A 10 6.15 -7.23 -11.91
N ALA A 11 5.18 -6.80 -11.11
CA ALA A 11 3.78 -6.80 -11.51
C ALA A 11 3.53 -5.69 -12.55
N PRO A 12 2.64 -5.91 -13.54
CA PRO A 12 2.33 -4.86 -14.52
C PRO A 12 1.64 -3.66 -13.87
N PHE A 13 2.20 -2.47 -14.12
CA PHE A 13 1.70 -1.20 -13.58
C PHE A 13 1.98 -0.09 -14.59
N LYS A 14 0.94 0.56 -15.09
CA LYS A 14 1.08 1.66 -16.05
C LYS A 14 1.31 2.97 -15.32
N ILE A 15 2.17 3.82 -15.89
CA ILE A 15 2.56 5.09 -15.25
C ILE A 15 1.38 6.06 -15.09
N ASP A 16 0.34 5.95 -15.92
CA ASP A 16 -0.85 6.80 -15.89
C ASP A 16 -1.97 6.27 -14.99
N GLU A 17 -1.73 5.13 -14.31
CA GLU A 17 -2.73 4.56 -13.42
C GLU A 17 -2.61 5.12 -12.01
N LEU A 18 -3.75 5.51 -11.42
CA LEU A 18 -3.81 5.99 -10.04
C LEU A 18 -4.15 4.83 -9.10
N PHE A 19 -3.19 4.47 -8.26
CA PHE A 19 -3.35 3.47 -7.20
C PHE A 19 -3.83 4.21 -5.94
N PHE A 20 -5.05 3.94 -5.51
CA PHE A 20 -5.69 4.76 -4.46
C PHE A 20 -6.25 3.90 -3.33
N SER A 21 -6.04 4.36 -2.10
CA SER A 21 -6.71 3.81 -0.92
C SER A 21 -6.78 4.86 0.19
N THR A 22 -7.70 4.63 1.12
CA THR A 22 -7.76 5.37 2.39
C THR A 22 -7.73 4.37 3.55
N THR A 23 -7.27 4.83 4.70
CA THR A 23 -7.26 4.02 5.91
C THR A 23 -7.83 4.82 7.09
N ASP A 24 -8.22 4.11 8.14
CA ASP A 24 -8.50 4.73 9.43
C ASP A 24 -7.18 5.00 10.19
N LEU A 25 -7.29 5.53 11.41
CA LEU A 25 -6.11 5.86 12.21
C LEU A 25 -5.30 4.65 12.66
N ARG A 26 -5.87 3.45 12.54
CA ARG A 26 -5.18 2.18 12.85
C ARG A 26 -4.51 1.56 11.64
N GLY A 27 -4.63 2.21 10.48
CA GLY A 27 -4.08 1.69 9.23
C GLY A 27 -4.95 0.65 8.54
N ILE A 28 -6.20 0.51 8.94
CA ILE A 28 -7.14 -0.42 8.31
C ILE A 28 -7.76 0.24 7.09
N ILE A 29 -7.76 -0.45 5.95
CA ILE A 29 -8.26 0.08 4.67
C ILE A 29 -9.76 0.31 4.76
N THR A 30 -10.19 1.54 4.44
CA THR A 30 -11.59 1.94 4.45
C THR A 30 -12.14 2.25 3.06
N ALA A 31 -11.28 2.50 2.09
CA ALA A 31 -11.68 2.72 0.69
C ALA A 31 -10.51 2.38 -0.23
N TYR A 32 -10.81 2.03 -1.46
CA TYR A 32 -9.83 1.69 -2.49
C TYR A 32 -10.49 1.86 -3.87
N ASN A 33 -9.67 1.86 -4.93
CA ASN A 33 -10.18 1.87 -6.30
C ASN A 33 -9.84 0.55 -7.03
N ASP A 34 -10.36 0.40 -8.25
CA ASP A 34 -10.14 -0.82 -9.04
C ASP A 34 -8.66 -1.06 -9.34
N VAL A 35 -7.88 0.00 -9.52
CA VAL A 35 -6.44 -0.11 -9.77
C VAL A 35 -5.75 -0.77 -8.58
N PHE A 36 -6.13 -0.41 -7.35
CA PHE A 36 -5.59 -1.03 -6.15
C PHE A 36 -5.77 -2.55 -6.17
N CYS A 37 -7.00 -3.01 -6.45
CA CYS A 37 -7.30 -4.45 -6.48
C CYS A 37 -6.56 -5.14 -7.63
N ARG A 38 -6.55 -4.54 -8.81
CA ARG A 38 -5.94 -5.17 -9.98
C ARG A 38 -4.42 -5.31 -9.82
N ILE A 39 -3.74 -4.26 -9.41
CA ILE A 39 -2.28 -4.28 -9.27
C ILE A 39 -1.85 -5.12 -8.07
N SER A 40 -2.53 -4.98 -6.94
CA SER A 40 -2.18 -5.76 -5.75
C SER A 40 -2.55 -7.24 -5.88
N GLY A 41 -3.48 -7.56 -6.78
CA GLY A 41 -3.97 -8.92 -6.94
C GLY A 41 -4.86 -9.41 -5.80
N HIS A 42 -5.20 -8.55 -4.85
CA HIS A 42 -6.11 -8.90 -3.76
C HIS A 42 -7.54 -8.56 -4.15
N PRO A 43 -8.50 -9.47 -3.97
CA PRO A 43 -9.90 -9.18 -4.30
C PRO A 43 -10.51 -8.19 -3.30
N PRO A 44 -11.61 -7.49 -3.69
CA PRO A 44 -12.28 -6.54 -2.80
C PRO A 44 -12.65 -7.11 -1.44
N SER A 45 -13.06 -8.38 -1.37
CA SER A 45 -13.42 -9.04 -0.13
C SER A 45 -12.26 -9.16 0.86
N VAL A 46 -11.02 -9.13 0.36
CA VAL A 46 -9.81 -9.18 1.18
C VAL A 46 -9.32 -7.77 1.52
N VAL A 47 -9.36 -6.85 0.55
CA VAL A 47 -8.83 -5.51 0.71
C VAL A 47 -9.58 -4.72 1.79
N MET A 48 -10.91 -4.75 1.72
CA MET A 48 -11.75 -4.02 2.68
C MET A 48 -11.53 -4.56 4.09
N LYS A 49 -11.27 -3.67 5.04
CA LYS A 49 -11.01 -3.99 6.45
C LYS A 49 -9.71 -4.74 6.71
N SER A 50 -8.83 -4.88 5.70
CA SER A 50 -7.47 -5.38 5.92
C SER A 50 -6.55 -4.26 6.36
N PRO A 51 -5.51 -4.56 7.14
CA PRO A 51 -4.46 -3.57 7.40
C PRO A 51 -3.73 -3.25 6.10
N HIS A 52 -3.32 -2.00 5.94
CA HIS A 52 -2.65 -1.55 4.71
C HIS A 52 -1.35 -2.31 4.44
N ASN A 53 -0.74 -2.90 5.47
CA ASN A 53 0.49 -3.65 5.33
C ASN A 53 0.34 -4.96 4.54
N ILE A 54 -0.87 -5.34 4.09
CA ILE A 54 -1.04 -6.51 3.22
C ILE A 54 -0.26 -6.36 1.91
N ILE A 55 0.01 -5.12 1.48
CA ILE A 55 0.78 -4.85 0.26
C ILE A 55 2.24 -4.51 0.54
N ARG A 56 2.69 -4.58 1.80
CA ARG A 56 4.08 -4.26 2.13
C ARG A 56 5.02 -5.36 1.66
N HIS A 57 6.03 -4.98 0.86
CA HIS A 57 7.08 -5.91 0.46
C HIS A 57 8.07 -6.12 1.64
N PRO A 58 8.49 -7.36 1.92
CA PRO A 58 9.40 -7.61 3.05
C PRO A 58 10.77 -6.95 2.92
N ASP A 59 11.21 -6.60 1.70
CA ASP A 59 12.46 -5.87 1.49
C ASP A 59 12.40 -4.42 1.98
N MET A 60 11.18 -3.85 2.16
CA MET A 60 11.04 -2.49 2.67
C MET A 60 11.21 -2.48 4.18
N PRO A 61 12.14 -1.66 4.71
CA PRO A 61 12.36 -1.59 6.16
C PRO A 61 11.11 -1.13 6.90
N LYS A 62 10.83 -1.74 8.05
CA LYS A 62 9.72 -1.33 8.91
C LYS A 62 9.84 0.13 9.33
N ALA A 63 11.06 0.63 9.47
CA ALA A 63 11.32 2.03 9.84
C ALA A 63 10.71 3.03 8.85
N ILE A 64 10.63 2.69 7.56
CA ILE A 64 10.01 3.56 6.55
C ILE A 64 8.52 3.75 6.87
N PHE A 65 7.82 2.66 7.21
CA PHE A 65 6.38 2.74 7.53
C PHE A 65 6.15 3.46 8.86
N LYS A 66 7.07 3.30 9.81
CA LYS A 66 7.02 4.07 11.05
C LYS A 66 7.12 5.57 10.79
N ILE A 67 8.03 5.98 9.90
CA ILE A 67 8.17 7.39 9.50
C ILE A 67 6.88 7.88 8.84
N PHE A 68 6.27 7.08 7.97
CA PHE A 68 4.99 7.42 7.34
C PHE A 68 3.93 7.72 8.41
N TRP A 69 3.72 6.78 9.33
CA TRP A 69 2.68 6.95 10.36
C TRP A 69 2.95 8.11 11.30
N GLU A 70 4.19 8.31 11.72
CA GLU A 70 4.56 9.43 12.57
C GLU A 70 4.32 10.77 11.87
N THR A 71 4.66 10.86 10.58
CA THR A 71 4.47 12.06 9.79
C THR A 71 2.99 12.38 9.62
N ILE A 72 2.17 11.37 9.28
CA ILE A 72 0.73 11.54 9.12
C ILE A 72 0.06 11.93 10.43
N LYS A 73 0.45 11.29 11.54
CA LYS A 73 -0.09 11.63 12.86
C LYS A 73 0.26 13.05 13.28
N ALA A 74 1.38 13.58 12.80
CA ALA A 74 1.77 14.98 13.04
C ALA A 74 1.02 15.96 12.14
N GLY A 75 0.11 15.48 11.29
CA GLY A 75 -0.68 16.32 10.39
C GLY A 75 0.03 16.75 9.13
N GLN A 76 1.12 16.05 8.76
CA GLN A 76 1.94 16.42 7.62
C GLN A 76 1.85 15.37 6.50
N PRO A 77 1.87 15.79 5.22
CA PRO A 77 1.97 14.85 4.11
C PRO A 77 3.37 14.30 3.98
N ILE A 78 3.48 13.16 3.31
CA ILE A 78 4.78 12.55 3.01
C ILE A 78 4.73 11.92 1.63
N THR A 79 5.83 12.04 0.87
CA THR A 79 5.99 11.42 -0.44
C THR A 79 7.28 10.62 -0.45
N ALA A 80 7.21 9.39 -0.92
CA ALA A 80 8.39 8.52 -1.00
C ALA A 80 8.19 7.42 -2.04
N TYR A 81 9.30 6.84 -2.50
CA TYR A 81 9.25 5.61 -3.28
C TYR A 81 9.02 4.42 -2.36
N VAL A 82 8.06 3.58 -2.73
CA VAL A 82 7.71 2.40 -1.93
C VAL A 82 7.64 1.17 -2.82
N LYS A 83 8.30 0.11 -2.38
CA LYS A 83 8.20 -1.21 -3.02
C LYS A 83 7.08 -1.97 -2.34
N ASN A 84 6.06 -2.34 -3.09
CA ASN A 84 4.92 -3.11 -2.61
C ASN A 84 4.96 -4.53 -3.16
N MET A 85 4.15 -5.41 -2.58
CA MET A 85 4.05 -6.81 -3.02
C MET A 85 2.60 -7.14 -3.34
N ALA A 86 2.39 -7.72 -4.54
CA ALA A 86 1.09 -8.25 -4.95
C ALA A 86 0.80 -9.59 -4.26
N ALA A 87 -0.45 -10.03 -4.34
CA ALA A 87 -0.90 -11.27 -3.69
C ALA A 87 -0.11 -12.49 -4.15
N ASN A 88 0.40 -12.51 -5.40
CA ASN A 88 1.20 -13.62 -5.93
C ASN A 88 2.70 -13.51 -5.61
N GLY A 89 3.12 -12.47 -4.91
CA GLY A 89 4.53 -12.24 -4.55
C GLY A 89 5.30 -11.32 -5.49
N ASP A 90 4.72 -10.91 -6.61
CA ASP A 90 5.36 -9.97 -7.53
C ASP A 90 5.44 -8.59 -6.88
N HIS A 91 6.48 -7.84 -7.23
CA HIS A 91 6.64 -6.49 -6.66
C HIS A 91 6.19 -5.41 -7.63
N TYR A 92 5.88 -4.25 -7.08
CA TYR A 92 5.66 -3.04 -7.87
C TYR A 92 6.12 -1.83 -7.08
N TRP A 93 6.75 -0.89 -7.79
CA TRP A 93 7.24 0.36 -7.20
C TRP A 93 6.23 1.45 -7.45
N VAL A 94 5.96 2.26 -6.43
CA VAL A 94 5.08 3.42 -6.54
C VAL A 94 5.75 4.64 -5.92
N VAL A 95 5.41 5.81 -6.43
CA VAL A 95 5.65 7.07 -5.72
C VAL A 95 4.40 7.28 -4.87
N ALA A 96 4.53 7.02 -3.56
CA ALA A 96 3.41 7.16 -2.64
C ALA A 96 3.37 8.58 -2.10
N SER A 97 2.27 9.28 -2.38
CA SER A 97 1.96 10.57 -1.75
C SER A 97 0.82 10.32 -0.76
N VAL A 98 1.11 10.49 0.52
CA VAL A 98 0.18 10.15 1.60
C VAL A 98 -0.17 11.43 2.35
N PHE A 99 -1.47 11.67 2.54
CA PHE A 99 -1.99 12.88 3.17
C PHE A 99 -2.86 12.52 4.36
N PRO A 100 -2.73 13.22 5.49
CA PRO A 100 -3.74 13.09 6.55
C PRO A 100 -5.06 13.71 6.06
N ILE A 101 -6.17 13.05 6.37
CA ILE A 101 -7.50 13.59 6.09
C ILE A 101 -8.00 14.22 7.39
N PRO A 102 -8.26 15.53 7.43
CA PRO A 102 -8.77 16.17 8.64
C PRO A 102 -10.19 15.68 8.95
N ASP A 103 -10.51 15.60 10.21
CA ASP A 103 -11.86 15.25 10.70
C ASP A 103 -12.88 16.37 10.43
#